data_1d6451a4f921dee38a9aef53260025d0
#
_entry.id   1d6451a4f921dee38a9aef53260025d0
#
_cell.length_a   1.000
_cell.length_b   1.000
_cell.length_c   1.000
_cell.angle_alpha   90.00
_cell.angle_beta   90.00
_cell.angle_gamma   90.00
#
_symmetry.space_group_name_H-M   'P 1'
#
loop_
_entity.id
_entity.type
_entity.pdbx_description
1 polymer ?
#
loop_
_entity_poly.entity_id
_entity_poly.type
_entity_poly.pdbx_seq_one_letter_code
_entity_poly.pdbx_strand_id
1 'polypeptide(L)'
;MQKEIGRIGQRRFGGIVYEEFLPELRGSRGVEIYHEMSENDDVVGAILYAIEMLLRQTKWNVEPGGSTAKDKEAAEFVESCMDDMQNTWVDTISEILSFLTYGWSYHEIVYKRRMGNTADTR
;
A
#
# COMPACT_ATOMS: atom_id res chain seq x y z
N MET A 1 7.41 -22.02 33.18
CA MET A 1 7.46 -21.65 31.76
C MET A 1 6.27 -22.33 31.09
N GLN A 2 5.23 -21.57 30.76
CA GLN A 2 4.05 -22.13 30.07
C GLN A 2 4.45 -22.50 28.65
N LYS A 3 4.16 -23.73 28.27
CA LYS A 3 4.46 -24.25 26.94
C LYS A 3 3.40 -23.69 25.97
N GLU A 4 3.83 -22.95 24.97
CA GLU A 4 2.91 -22.50 23.91
C GLU A 4 2.24 -23.71 23.25
N ILE A 5 0.91 -23.69 23.19
CA ILE A 5 0.10 -24.78 22.62
C ILE A 5 -0.22 -24.50 21.15
N GLY A 6 0.06 -23.27 20.66
CA GLY A 6 -0.17 -22.86 19.29
C GLY A 6 0.95 -23.31 18.33
N ARG A 7 0.58 -23.57 17.07
CA ARG A 7 1.53 -23.74 15.97
C ARG A 7 1.54 -22.49 15.10
N ILE A 8 2.75 -22.03 14.75
CA ILE A 8 2.92 -21.07 13.66
C ILE A 8 2.46 -21.77 12.39
N GLY A 9 1.51 -21.19 11.64
CA GLY A 9 1.00 -21.74 10.38
C GLY A 9 2.03 -21.83 9.25
N GLN A 10 3.23 -21.31 9.47
CA GLN A 10 4.32 -21.30 8.49
C GLN A 10 5.08 -22.62 8.48
N ARG A 11 5.25 -23.20 7.30
CA ARG A 11 6.10 -24.38 7.08
C ARG A 11 7.48 -23.95 6.60
N ARG A 12 8.52 -24.39 7.29
CA ARG A 12 9.91 -24.32 6.81
C ARG A 12 10.26 -25.60 6.05
N PHE A 13 10.71 -25.44 4.82
CA PHE A 13 11.25 -26.55 4.05
C PHE A 13 12.51 -26.09 3.30
N GLY A 14 13.66 -26.75 3.57
CA GLY A 14 14.91 -26.42 2.90
C GLY A 14 15.39 -24.97 3.07
N GLY A 15 15.10 -24.31 4.20
CA GLY A 15 15.42 -22.90 4.43
C GLY A 15 14.41 -21.89 3.89
N ILE A 16 13.41 -22.34 3.14
CA ILE A 16 12.33 -21.51 2.62
C ILE A 16 11.17 -21.51 3.62
N VAL A 17 10.66 -20.33 3.96
CA VAL A 17 9.47 -20.15 4.78
C VAL A 17 8.28 -19.99 3.84
N TYR A 18 7.31 -20.90 3.91
CA TYR A 18 6.05 -20.74 3.22
C TYR A 18 5.09 -19.98 4.13
N GLU A 19 4.72 -18.79 3.75
CA GLU A 19 3.81 -17.93 4.52
C GLU A 19 2.40 -18.48 4.56
N GLU A 20 1.97 -19.14 3.46
CA GLU A 20 0.63 -19.71 3.35
C GLU A 20 0.60 -21.20 3.72
N PHE A 21 -0.31 -21.55 4.63
CA PHE A 21 -0.49 -22.92 5.09
C PHE A 21 -1.15 -23.82 4.04
N LEU A 22 -2.12 -23.28 3.30
CA LEU A 22 -2.85 -24.02 2.26
C LEU A 22 -2.04 -24.02 0.95
N PRO A 23 -1.69 -25.18 0.39
CA PRO A 23 -0.93 -25.23 -0.86
C PRO A 23 -1.65 -24.58 -2.04
N GLU A 24 -2.99 -24.60 -2.02
CA GLU A 24 -3.85 -24.04 -3.06
C GLU A 24 -3.75 -22.51 -3.15
N LEU A 25 -3.43 -21.85 -2.03
CA LEU A 25 -3.31 -20.40 -1.96
C LEU A 25 -1.87 -19.89 -2.16
N ARG A 26 -0.99 -20.72 -2.74
CA ARG A 26 0.41 -20.33 -2.98
C ARG A 26 0.64 -19.92 -4.42
N GLY A 27 1.54 -18.95 -4.59
CA GLY A 27 1.98 -18.48 -5.90
C GLY A 27 0.84 -17.87 -6.73
N SER A 28 0.91 -18.02 -8.06
CA SER A 28 -0.05 -17.44 -9.00
C SER A 28 -1.48 -17.93 -8.79
N ARG A 29 -1.64 -19.21 -8.40
CA ARG A 29 -2.97 -19.76 -8.12
C ARG A 29 -3.65 -19.07 -6.93
N GLY A 30 -2.91 -18.75 -5.89
CA GLY A 30 -3.44 -17.98 -4.76
C GLY A 30 -3.90 -16.59 -5.18
N VAL A 31 -3.15 -15.93 -6.04
CA VAL A 31 -3.51 -14.61 -6.60
C VAL A 31 -4.83 -14.70 -7.40
N GLU A 32 -4.99 -15.71 -8.24
CA GLU A 32 -6.23 -15.94 -8.99
C GLU A 32 -7.43 -16.15 -8.07
N ILE A 33 -7.28 -16.99 -7.03
CA ILE A 33 -8.35 -17.26 -6.07
C ILE A 33 -8.74 -15.99 -5.30
N TYR A 34 -7.77 -15.20 -4.81
CA TYR A 34 -8.06 -13.94 -4.12
C TYR A 34 -8.73 -12.91 -5.05
N HIS A 35 -8.33 -12.87 -6.31
CA HIS A 35 -8.97 -12.05 -7.31
C HIS A 35 -10.43 -12.46 -7.54
N GLU A 36 -10.68 -13.76 -7.75
CA GLU A 36 -12.03 -14.29 -7.89
C GLU A 36 -12.91 -14.00 -6.66
N MET A 37 -12.37 -14.15 -5.46
CA MET A 37 -13.10 -13.82 -4.23
C MET A 37 -13.46 -12.35 -4.16
N SER A 38 -12.55 -11.46 -4.52
CA SER A 38 -12.79 -10.01 -4.48
C SER A 38 -13.82 -9.53 -5.48
N GLU A 39 -13.96 -10.22 -6.63
CA GLU A 39 -14.88 -9.83 -7.70
C GLU A 39 -16.23 -10.56 -7.66
N ASN A 40 -16.25 -11.80 -7.21
CA ASN A 40 -17.43 -12.65 -7.30
C ASN A 40 -18.16 -12.84 -5.96
N ASP A 41 -17.56 -12.48 -4.84
CA ASP A 41 -18.23 -12.51 -3.54
C ASP A 41 -18.73 -11.12 -3.18
N ASP A 42 -20.04 -10.93 -3.15
CA ASP A 42 -20.70 -9.65 -2.86
C ASP A 42 -20.31 -9.09 -1.48
N VAL A 43 -20.10 -9.95 -0.49
CA VAL A 43 -19.75 -9.53 0.88
C VAL A 43 -18.29 -9.07 0.93
N VAL A 44 -17.38 -9.85 0.35
CA VAL A 44 -15.94 -9.51 0.29
C VAL A 44 -15.77 -8.22 -0.51
N GLY A 45 -16.37 -8.12 -1.69
CA GLY A 45 -16.34 -6.94 -2.54
C GLY A 45 -16.88 -5.69 -1.83
N ALA A 46 -18.01 -5.81 -1.15
CA ALA A 46 -18.60 -4.69 -0.41
C ALA A 46 -17.70 -4.21 0.75
N ILE A 47 -17.05 -5.12 1.48
CA ILE A 47 -16.14 -4.77 2.57
C ILE A 47 -14.90 -4.07 2.03
N LEU A 48 -14.27 -4.61 0.98
CA LEU A 48 -13.10 -4.01 0.33
C LEU A 48 -13.43 -2.61 -0.18
N TYR A 49 -14.56 -2.46 -0.87
CA TYR A 49 -15.03 -1.16 -1.35
C TYR A 49 -15.28 -0.16 -0.21
N ALA A 50 -15.91 -0.58 0.88
CA ALA A 50 -16.17 0.29 2.02
C ALA A 50 -14.85 0.78 2.66
N ILE A 51 -13.87 -0.09 2.83
CA ILE A 51 -12.53 0.27 3.36
C ILE A 51 -11.83 1.24 2.41
N GLU A 52 -11.84 0.95 1.12
CA GLU A 52 -11.25 1.82 0.11
C GLU A 52 -11.87 3.22 0.14
N MET A 53 -13.20 3.32 0.15
CA MET A 53 -13.89 4.61 0.17
C MET A 53 -13.58 5.42 1.43
N LEU A 54 -13.47 4.78 2.60
CA LEU A 54 -13.09 5.45 3.84
C LEU A 54 -11.67 6.00 3.78
N LEU A 55 -10.73 5.23 3.26
CA LEU A 55 -9.32 5.63 3.18
C LEU A 55 -9.08 6.70 2.11
N ARG A 56 -9.80 6.65 0.99
CA ARG A 56 -9.74 7.69 -0.05
C ARG A 56 -10.25 9.05 0.43
N GLN A 57 -11.21 9.06 1.37
CA GLN A 57 -11.73 10.30 1.95
C GLN A 57 -10.83 10.89 3.04
N THR A 58 -9.84 10.15 3.50
CA THR A 58 -8.90 10.62 4.52
C THR A 58 -8.04 11.76 3.98
N LYS A 59 -7.99 12.86 4.73
CA LYS A 59 -7.08 13.96 4.40
C LYS A 59 -5.67 13.62 4.89
N TRP A 60 -4.75 13.61 3.97
CA TRP A 60 -3.34 13.40 4.24
C TRP A 60 -2.65 14.75 4.37
N ASN A 61 -2.02 15.00 5.50
CA ASN A 61 -1.29 16.23 5.77
C ASN A 61 0.19 15.89 6.00
N VAL A 62 1.06 16.73 5.47
CA VAL A 62 2.50 16.62 5.71
C VAL A 62 2.86 17.56 6.84
N GLU A 63 3.44 17.03 7.91
CA GLU A 63 3.91 17.82 9.04
C GLU A 63 5.44 17.82 9.11
N PRO A 64 6.08 18.96 9.39
CA PRO A 64 7.52 19.02 9.58
C PRO A 64 7.95 18.14 10.76
N GLY A 65 9.03 17.36 10.61
CA GLY A 65 9.57 16.51 11.66
C GLY A 65 10.20 17.28 12.85
N GLY A 66 10.41 18.61 12.69
CA GLY A 66 10.95 19.48 13.71
C GLY A 66 10.69 20.95 13.42
N SER A 67 11.30 21.85 14.21
CA SER A 67 11.07 23.30 14.12
C SER A 67 12.09 24.03 13.25
N THR A 68 13.10 23.34 12.70
CA THR A 68 14.15 23.99 11.91
C THR A 68 13.65 24.41 10.53
N ALA A 69 14.34 25.37 9.90
CA ALA A 69 14.01 25.80 8.54
C ALA A 69 14.11 24.64 7.53
N LYS A 70 15.07 23.73 7.73
CA LYS A 70 15.24 22.56 6.88
C LYS A 70 14.09 21.55 7.01
N ASP A 71 13.53 21.38 8.21
CA ASP A 71 12.40 20.48 8.42
C ASP A 71 11.15 21.00 7.70
N LYS A 72 10.95 22.33 7.73
CA LYS A 72 9.84 22.97 7.01
C LYS A 72 10.01 22.87 5.51
N GLU A 73 11.20 23.15 4.99
CA GLU A 73 11.53 23.01 3.56
C GLU A 73 11.31 21.57 3.08
N ALA A 74 11.71 20.58 3.90
CA ALA A 74 11.49 19.17 3.59
C ALA A 74 9.99 18.80 3.54
N ALA A 75 9.19 19.31 4.48
CA ALA A 75 7.75 19.09 4.49
C ALA A 75 7.06 19.73 3.27
N GLU A 76 7.38 20.98 2.96
CA GLU A 76 6.88 21.69 1.76
C GLU A 76 7.26 20.94 0.47
N PHE A 77 8.48 20.40 0.42
CA PHE A 77 8.92 19.59 -0.73
C PHE A 77 8.09 18.32 -0.87
N VAL A 78 7.84 17.57 0.22
CA VAL A 78 7.03 16.35 0.19
C VAL A 78 5.59 16.67 -0.21
N GLU A 79 4.99 17.72 0.36
CA GLU A 79 3.65 18.17 0.00
C GLU A 79 3.56 18.50 -1.50
N SER A 80 4.54 19.27 -2.01
CA SER A 80 4.63 19.58 -3.43
C SER A 80 4.80 18.35 -4.31
N CYS A 81 5.42 17.28 -3.81
CA CYS A 81 5.55 16.01 -4.54
C CYS A 81 4.21 15.28 -4.64
N MET A 82 3.38 15.33 -3.59
CA MET A 82 2.04 14.72 -3.61
C MET A 82 1.11 15.43 -4.60
N ASP A 83 1.22 16.75 -4.71
CA ASP A 83 0.41 17.55 -5.65
C ASP A 83 0.89 17.45 -7.10
N ASP A 84 2.17 17.17 -7.33
CA ASP A 84 2.82 17.20 -8.65
C ASP A 84 3.01 15.79 -9.26
N MET A 85 2.29 14.79 -8.74
CA MET A 85 2.28 13.45 -9.31
C MET A 85 1.47 13.42 -10.63
N GLN A 86 1.78 12.46 -11.49
CA GLN A 86 1.01 12.23 -12.72
C GLN A 86 -0.42 11.75 -12.40
N ASN A 87 -0.54 10.85 -11.43
CA ASN A 87 -1.81 10.41 -10.87
C ASN A 87 -2.15 11.27 -9.66
N THR A 88 -3.42 11.37 -9.32
CA THR A 88 -3.80 12.02 -8.08
C THR A 88 -3.37 11.20 -6.86
N TRP A 89 -3.16 11.88 -5.72
CA TRP A 89 -2.84 11.18 -4.47
C TRP A 89 -3.92 10.15 -4.10
N VAL A 90 -5.19 10.48 -4.37
CA VAL A 90 -6.34 9.59 -4.14
C VAL A 90 -6.26 8.33 -5.00
N ASP A 91 -5.88 8.45 -6.26
CA ASP A 91 -5.69 7.29 -7.16
C ASP A 91 -4.50 6.44 -6.71
N THR A 92 -3.42 7.07 -6.29
CA THR A 92 -2.26 6.37 -5.72
C THR A 92 -2.64 5.58 -4.46
N ILE A 93 -3.48 6.15 -3.59
CA ILE A 93 -4.01 5.41 -2.42
C ILE A 93 -4.82 4.20 -2.87
N SER A 94 -5.67 4.32 -3.89
CA SER A 94 -6.42 3.16 -4.41
C SER A 94 -5.52 2.05 -4.92
N GLU A 95 -4.45 2.39 -5.63
CA GLU A 95 -3.46 1.41 -6.09
C GLU A 95 -2.73 0.74 -4.92
N ILE A 96 -2.35 1.52 -3.88
CA ILE A 96 -1.74 0.99 -2.66
C ILE A 96 -2.68 -0.01 -1.98
N LEU A 97 -3.98 0.28 -1.93
CA LEU A 97 -4.97 -0.55 -1.25
C LEU A 97 -5.20 -1.92 -1.91
N SER A 98 -4.63 -2.17 -3.09
CA SER A 98 -4.59 -3.52 -3.68
C SER A 98 -3.96 -4.56 -2.74
N PHE A 99 -3.16 -4.13 -1.76
CA PHE A 99 -2.61 -5.02 -0.73
C PHE A 99 -3.69 -5.68 0.13
N LEU A 100 -4.88 -5.12 0.25
CA LEU A 100 -6.00 -5.73 0.99
C LEU A 100 -6.43 -7.06 0.36
N THR A 101 -6.37 -7.15 -0.96
CA THR A 101 -6.71 -8.37 -1.70
C THR A 101 -5.52 -9.33 -1.78
N TYR A 102 -4.32 -8.82 -2.06
CA TYR A 102 -3.17 -9.66 -2.41
C TYR A 102 -2.13 -9.78 -1.30
N GLY A 103 -2.27 -9.06 -0.19
CA GLY A 103 -1.30 -9.02 0.91
C GLY A 103 -0.09 -8.11 0.65
N TRP A 104 0.08 -7.58 -0.55
CA TRP A 104 1.16 -6.68 -0.94
C TRP A 104 0.73 -5.78 -2.09
N SER A 105 1.38 -4.63 -2.22
CA SER A 105 1.30 -3.78 -3.40
C SER A 105 2.71 -3.38 -3.83
N TYR A 106 2.96 -3.32 -5.13
CA TYR A 106 4.26 -2.98 -5.69
C TYR A 106 4.16 -1.69 -6.50
N HIS A 107 5.04 -0.74 -6.21
CA HIS A 107 5.06 0.55 -6.87
C HIS A 107 6.45 0.85 -7.42
N GLU A 108 6.53 1.29 -8.66
CA GLU A 108 7.75 1.78 -9.25
C GLU A 108 7.95 3.25 -8.89
N ILE A 109 9.16 3.58 -8.44
CA ILE A 109 9.52 4.97 -8.15
C ILE A 109 9.99 5.62 -9.46
N VAL A 110 9.17 6.50 -10.02
CA VAL A 110 9.50 7.26 -11.22
C VAL A 110 9.92 8.68 -10.81
N TYR A 111 11.19 9.01 -11.07
CA TYR A 111 11.72 10.33 -10.76
C TYR A 111 11.37 11.34 -11.84
N LYS A 112 10.93 12.52 -11.41
CA LYS A 112 10.65 13.66 -12.26
C LYS A 112 11.71 14.74 -12.04
N ARG A 113 12.27 15.26 -13.13
CA ARG A 113 13.17 16.39 -13.05
C ARG A 113 12.37 17.68 -13.16
N ARG A 114 12.42 18.50 -12.12
CA ARG A 114 11.83 19.84 -12.13
C ARG A 114 12.85 20.82 -12.73
N MET A 115 12.45 21.54 -13.78
CA MET A 115 13.25 22.59 -14.40
C MET A 115 12.70 23.96 -13.96
N GLY A 116 13.51 24.79 -13.29
CA GLY A 116 13.12 26.12 -12.86
C GLY A 116 12.60 26.21 -11.42
N ASN A 117 12.15 27.40 -11.05
CA ASN A 117 11.57 27.68 -9.74
C ASN A 117 10.23 26.94 -9.63
N THR A 118 9.98 26.27 -8.55
CA THR A 118 8.84 25.37 -8.33
C THR A 118 7.46 25.94 -8.67
N ALA A 119 7.30 27.24 -8.75
CA ALA A 119 6.07 27.92 -9.12
C ALA A 119 5.75 27.86 -10.64
N ASP A 120 6.75 27.70 -11.52
CA ASP A 120 6.59 27.81 -12.98
C ASP A 120 6.52 26.47 -13.69
N THR A 121 6.61 25.35 -13.00
CA THR A 121 6.70 24.00 -13.60
C THR A 121 5.50 23.11 -13.32
N ARG A 122 4.40 23.67 -12.89
CA ARG A 122 3.12 22.94 -12.70
C ARG A 122 2.33 22.84 -13.99
#